data_fcb6a707ea3793df3452780620a0618a
#
_entry.id   fcb6a707ea3793df3452780620a0618a
#
_cell.length_a   1.000
_cell.length_b   1.000
_cell.length_c   1.000
_cell.angle_alpha   90.00
_cell.angle_beta   90.00
_cell.angle_gamma   90.00
#
_symmetry.space_group_name_H-M   'P 1'
#
loop_
_entity.id
_entity.type
_entity.pdbx_description
1 polymer ?
#
loop_
_entity_poly.entity_id
_entity_poly.type
_entity_poly.pdbx_seq_one_letter_code
_entity_poly.pdbx_strand_id
1 'polypeptide(L)'
;MSEPSAAGATTGFDPEQPLPGPPDPWHWAEQPVDRGGPPWFMTEMIAAEPAFAARCLARLHDDGSAARLAAELRHADAAGMPVRIVGCGTSEHGALGAAEILRDAWHRTGLAGYGPVGVQAFEAALDPAGGLCIAISHDGATWATTRAIEAARAAGARTAIVTVSGRAPGARGVDIILETVERDQSYCHTIGYASPLLAATAVAAALTGEHVDPATVRALMAAGIGPAATKAAEAIAAGMAGCRPILAVGSGADRAAARELVLKLEEGTWIPAAMRDLETFLHGHLPSTDSGTGLVLIMAEPRAHAERIARARRALEAAGAIGIRVAAIVASTVSPQLDPALTPLGRIVVPEAPDLPAPVAALLGTATPLQLLVERLARVVGTNPDSIRRTDPVYAAAAARAEG
;
A
#
# COMPACT_ATOMS: atom_id res chain seq x y z
N MET A 1 2.19 -47.20 -10.14
CA MET A 1 2.17 -45.96 -9.33
C MET A 1 3.09 -44.98 -10.05
N SER A 2 2.50 -44.12 -10.86
CA SER A 2 3.23 -43.10 -11.64
C SER A 2 3.26 -41.82 -10.82
N GLU A 3 4.45 -41.34 -10.54
CA GLU A 3 4.66 -40.03 -9.89
C GLU A 3 4.06 -38.90 -10.74
N PRO A 4 3.36 -37.93 -10.13
CA PRO A 4 2.94 -36.74 -10.89
C PRO A 4 4.17 -35.87 -11.15
N SER A 5 4.49 -35.72 -12.43
CA SER A 5 5.49 -34.77 -12.93
C SER A 5 5.12 -33.35 -12.50
N ALA A 6 5.90 -32.78 -11.59
CA ALA A 6 5.89 -31.35 -11.26
C ALA A 6 6.59 -30.58 -12.40
N ALA A 7 5.90 -30.42 -13.52
CA ALA A 7 6.26 -29.44 -14.53
C ALA A 7 5.70 -28.08 -14.06
N GLY A 8 6.48 -27.35 -13.27
CA GLY A 8 6.28 -25.93 -13.08
C GLY A 8 6.45 -25.23 -14.43
N ALA A 9 5.33 -24.86 -15.05
CA ALA A 9 5.38 -24.01 -16.23
C ALA A 9 6.06 -22.70 -15.81
N THR A 10 7.28 -22.46 -16.29
CA THR A 10 7.89 -21.14 -16.29
C THR A 10 6.98 -20.27 -17.14
N THR A 11 6.20 -19.41 -16.49
CA THR A 11 5.51 -18.34 -17.20
C THR A 11 6.61 -17.53 -17.86
N GLY A 12 6.48 -17.19 -19.13
CA GLY A 12 7.44 -16.32 -19.84
C GLY A 12 7.38 -14.87 -19.36
N PHE A 13 7.04 -14.66 -18.07
CA PHE A 13 6.91 -13.35 -17.44
C PHE A 13 8.30 -12.76 -17.19
N ASP A 14 8.51 -11.55 -17.73
CA ASP A 14 9.70 -10.75 -17.51
C ASP A 14 9.34 -9.52 -16.65
N PRO A 15 9.78 -9.45 -15.38
CA PRO A 15 9.45 -8.35 -14.48
C PRO A 15 10.04 -6.99 -14.92
N GLU A 16 10.97 -6.98 -15.86
CA GLU A 16 11.57 -5.76 -16.39
C GLU A 16 10.69 -5.10 -17.47
N GLN A 17 9.81 -5.86 -18.12
CA GLN A 17 8.92 -5.33 -19.14
C GLN A 17 7.75 -4.55 -18.51
N PRO A 18 7.23 -3.52 -19.20
CA PRO A 18 5.99 -2.87 -18.78
C PRO A 18 4.84 -3.85 -18.66
N LEU A 19 4.07 -3.69 -17.60
CA LEU A 19 2.83 -4.45 -17.43
C LEU A 19 1.77 -4.02 -18.47
N PRO A 20 0.79 -4.87 -18.80
CA PRO A 20 -0.30 -4.49 -19.67
C PRO A 20 -0.97 -3.20 -19.18
N GLY A 21 -1.21 -2.30 -20.11
CA GLY A 21 -1.97 -1.08 -19.87
C GLY A 21 -3.48 -1.32 -19.85
N PRO A 22 -4.28 -0.26 -19.61
CA PRO A 22 -5.72 -0.33 -19.67
C PRO A 22 -6.19 -0.63 -21.09
N PRO A 23 -7.28 -1.41 -21.25
CA PRO A 23 -7.83 -1.74 -22.57
C PRO A 23 -8.31 -0.50 -23.33
N ASP A 24 -8.33 -0.59 -24.67
CA ASP A 24 -8.87 0.43 -25.56
C ASP A 24 -9.91 -0.18 -26.51
N PRO A 25 -11.21 0.18 -26.45
CA PRO A 25 -11.82 1.13 -25.50
C PRO A 25 -11.72 0.68 -24.05
N TRP A 26 -11.74 1.65 -23.12
CA TRP A 26 -11.69 1.35 -21.70
C TRP A 26 -12.90 0.52 -21.28
N HIS A 27 -12.66 -0.57 -20.56
CA HIS A 27 -13.68 -1.35 -19.88
C HIS A 27 -13.21 -1.76 -18.47
N TRP A 28 -14.17 -2.13 -17.62
CA TRP A 28 -13.88 -2.61 -16.28
C TRP A 28 -12.94 -3.81 -16.30
N ALA A 29 -12.12 -3.96 -15.25
CA ALA A 29 -11.25 -5.12 -15.09
C ALA A 29 -12.08 -6.41 -15.00
N GLU A 30 -11.82 -7.34 -15.90
CA GLU A 30 -12.34 -8.69 -15.77
C GLU A 30 -11.62 -9.42 -14.63
N GLN A 31 -12.31 -10.39 -14.03
CA GLN A 31 -11.69 -11.24 -13.02
C GLN A 31 -10.46 -11.94 -13.62
N PRO A 32 -9.33 -11.99 -12.90
CA PRO A 32 -8.15 -12.72 -13.37
C PRO A 32 -8.48 -14.18 -13.71
N VAL A 33 -7.84 -14.70 -14.72
CA VAL A 33 -7.93 -16.13 -15.06
C VAL A 33 -7.41 -16.93 -13.86
N ASP A 34 -8.18 -17.90 -13.39
CA ASP A 34 -7.77 -18.72 -12.26
C ASP A 34 -6.55 -19.58 -12.65
N ARG A 35 -5.46 -19.35 -11.95
CA ARG A 35 -4.26 -20.18 -12.00
C ARG A 35 -4.36 -21.21 -10.89
N GLY A 36 -4.31 -22.49 -11.22
CA GLY A 36 -4.45 -23.59 -10.28
C GLY A 36 -3.38 -23.66 -9.17
N GLY A 37 -2.44 -22.72 -9.13
CA GLY A 37 -1.37 -22.59 -8.13
C GLY A 37 -0.36 -21.53 -8.51
N PRO A 38 0.66 -21.29 -7.62
CA PRO A 38 1.70 -20.32 -7.89
C PRO A 38 2.59 -20.75 -9.09
N PRO A 39 3.21 -19.79 -9.82
CA PRO A 39 3.14 -18.35 -9.54
C PRO A 39 1.77 -17.76 -9.94
N TRP A 40 1.20 -16.98 -9.03
CA TRP A 40 -0.02 -16.22 -9.27
C TRP A 40 0.29 -14.89 -9.99
N PHE A 41 -0.75 -14.17 -10.45
CA PHE A 41 -0.57 -12.80 -10.91
C PHE A 41 0.01 -11.90 -9.82
N MET A 42 -0.45 -12.02 -8.57
CA MET A 42 0.13 -11.31 -7.43
C MET A 42 1.65 -11.53 -7.34
N THR A 43 2.14 -12.77 -7.56
CA THR A 43 3.60 -13.06 -7.55
C THR A 43 4.34 -12.26 -8.62
N GLU A 44 3.76 -12.20 -9.83
CA GLU A 44 4.34 -11.47 -10.98
C GLU A 44 4.31 -9.96 -10.75
N MET A 45 3.18 -9.43 -10.24
CA MET A 45 3.04 -8.01 -9.93
C MET A 45 4.07 -7.56 -8.89
N ILE A 46 4.24 -8.31 -7.79
CA ILE A 46 5.26 -8.03 -6.77
C ILE A 46 6.67 -8.00 -7.40
N ALA A 47 6.97 -8.94 -8.29
CA ALA A 47 8.27 -8.98 -8.97
C ALA A 47 8.49 -7.78 -9.90
N ALA A 48 7.42 -7.26 -10.53
CA ALA A 48 7.47 -6.13 -11.46
C ALA A 48 7.53 -4.77 -10.76
N GLU A 49 7.09 -4.65 -9.50
CA GLU A 49 6.98 -3.36 -8.79
C GLU A 49 8.25 -2.51 -8.82
N PRO A 50 9.47 -3.06 -8.63
CA PRO A 50 10.68 -2.23 -8.67
C PRO A 50 10.91 -1.55 -10.02
N ALA A 51 10.73 -2.28 -11.11
CA ALA A 51 10.89 -1.73 -12.46
C ALA A 51 9.74 -0.78 -12.82
N PHE A 52 8.50 -1.14 -12.45
CA PHE A 52 7.33 -0.26 -12.55
C PHE A 52 7.55 1.06 -11.82
N ALA A 53 8.06 1.03 -10.59
CA ALA A 53 8.28 2.24 -9.79
C ALA A 53 9.20 3.25 -10.51
N ALA A 54 10.29 2.77 -11.09
CA ALA A 54 11.20 3.63 -11.86
C ALA A 54 10.52 4.24 -13.09
N ARG A 55 9.79 3.43 -13.86
CA ARG A 55 9.07 3.90 -15.06
C ARG A 55 7.96 4.90 -14.72
N CYS A 56 7.18 4.62 -13.67
CA CYS A 56 6.08 5.46 -13.20
C CYS A 56 6.58 6.83 -12.74
N LEU A 57 7.65 6.87 -11.93
CA LEU A 57 8.26 8.14 -11.47
C LEU A 57 8.81 8.96 -12.62
N ALA A 58 9.58 8.35 -13.53
CA ALA A 58 10.12 9.05 -14.69
C ALA A 58 8.99 9.67 -15.53
N ARG A 59 7.94 8.90 -15.82
CA ARG A 59 6.78 9.37 -16.55
C ARG A 59 6.10 10.56 -15.88
N LEU A 60 5.79 10.48 -14.60
CA LEU A 60 5.08 11.54 -13.84
C LEU A 60 5.92 12.82 -13.70
N HIS A 61 7.24 12.72 -13.76
CA HIS A 61 8.12 13.89 -13.88
C HIS A 61 8.02 14.53 -15.27
N ASP A 62 8.04 13.72 -16.33
CA ASP A 62 8.15 14.19 -17.72
C ASP A 62 6.84 14.78 -18.25
N ASP A 63 5.67 14.24 -17.85
CA ASP A 63 4.36 14.67 -18.36
C ASP A 63 3.83 15.97 -17.72
N GLY A 64 4.50 16.48 -16.70
CA GLY A 64 4.18 17.71 -15.99
C GLY A 64 2.94 17.65 -15.11
N SER A 65 2.27 16.49 -14.98
CA SER A 65 1.07 16.34 -14.14
C SER A 65 1.36 16.55 -12.65
N ALA A 66 2.50 16.04 -12.19
CA ALA A 66 2.97 16.22 -10.81
C ALA A 66 3.23 17.72 -10.50
N ALA A 67 3.85 18.46 -11.43
CA ALA A 67 4.09 19.89 -11.25
C ALA A 67 2.79 20.70 -11.21
N ARG A 68 1.79 20.35 -12.03
CA ARG A 68 0.46 20.98 -11.98
C ARG A 68 -0.22 20.76 -10.65
N LEU A 69 -0.19 19.52 -10.13
CA LEU A 69 -0.79 19.24 -8.83
C LEU A 69 -0.04 19.92 -7.67
N ALA A 70 1.29 20.01 -7.74
CA ALA A 70 2.09 20.77 -6.76
C ALA A 70 1.73 22.26 -6.77
N ALA A 71 1.40 22.86 -7.92
CA ALA A 71 0.92 24.24 -8.00
C ALA A 71 -0.45 24.41 -7.34
N GLU A 72 -1.38 23.45 -7.51
CA GLU A 72 -2.69 23.50 -6.84
C GLU A 72 -2.56 23.31 -5.31
N LEU A 73 -1.59 22.52 -4.84
CA LEU A 73 -1.31 22.42 -3.41
C LEU A 73 -0.89 23.77 -2.82
N ARG A 74 0.02 24.51 -3.51
CA ARG A 74 0.42 25.86 -3.10
C ARG A 74 -0.76 26.84 -3.15
N HIS A 75 -1.60 26.73 -4.18
CA HIS A 75 -2.79 27.58 -4.31
C HIS A 75 -3.78 27.31 -3.16
N ALA A 76 -4.02 26.05 -2.81
CA ALA A 76 -4.90 25.69 -1.70
C ALA A 76 -4.40 26.25 -0.36
N ASP A 77 -3.07 26.17 -0.09
CA ASP A 77 -2.46 26.76 1.11
C ASP A 77 -2.65 28.28 1.13
N ALA A 78 -2.28 28.95 0.05
CA ALA A 78 -2.39 30.41 -0.05
C ALA A 78 -3.83 30.92 0.12
N ALA A 79 -4.82 30.10 -0.27
CA ALA A 79 -6.24 30.40 -0.10
C ALA A 79 -6.82 29.92 1.24
N GLY A 80 -6.03 29.25 2.10
CA GLY A 80 -6.49 28.65 3.36
C GLY A 80 -7.51 27.52 3.16
N MET A 81 -7.47 26.84 2.02
CA MET A 81 -8.43 25.82 1.66
C MET A 81 -7.96 24.42 2.05
N PRO A 82 -8.88 23.51 2.41
CA PRO A 82 -8.53 22.12 2.74
C PRO A 82 -8.04 21.35 1.52
N VAL A 83 -7.15 20.37 1.76
CA VAL A 83 -6.71 19.38 0.78
C VAL A 83 -7.08 18.01 1.30
N ARG A 84 -7.99 17.30 0.58
CA ARG A 84 -8.41 15.94 0.89
C ARG A 84 -7.90 14.97 -0.16
N ILE A 85 -7.36 13.83 0.28
CA ILE A 85 -6.97 12.71 -0.59
C ILE A 85 -7.93 11.57 -0.29
N VAL A 86 -8.66 11.09 -1.30
CA VAL A 86 -9.76 10.15 -1.10
C VAL A 86 -9.55 8.85 -1.86
N GLY A 87 -10.01 7.73 -1.27
CA GLY A 87 -9.93 6.40 -1.87
C GLY A 87 -10.77 5.37 -1.12
N CYS A 88 -10.80 4.13 -1.63
CA CYS A 88 -11.45 2.98 -0.99
C CYS A 88 -10.51 1.78 -0.98
N GLY A 89 -10.49 1.00 0.11
CA GLY A 89 -9.65 -0.19 0.23
C GLY A 89 -8.17 0.12 0.06
N THR A 90 -7.48 -0.60 -0.82
CA THR A 90 -6.07 -0.34 -1.18
C THR A 90 -5.83 1.13 -1.58
N SER A 91 -6.76 1.73 -2.32
CA SER A 91 -6.69 3.15 -2.71
C SER A 91 -6.86 4.09 -1.51
N GLU A 92 -7.61 3.72 -0.47
CA GLU A 92 -7.68 4.48 0.80
C GLU A 92 -6.33 4.42 1.53
N HIS A 93 -5.73 3.23 1.61
CA HIS A 93 -4.42 3.09 2.26
C HIS A 93 -3.33 3.84 1.47
N GLY A 94 -3.41 3.81 0.14
CA GLY A 94 -2.60 4.66 -0.74
C GLY A 94 -2.83 6.15 -0.49
N ALA A 95 -4.08 6.58 -0.27
CA ALA A 95 -4.41 7.97 0.07
C ALA A 95 -3.85 8.41 1.43
N LEU A 96 -3.89 7.52 2.44
CA LEU A 96 -3.27 7.76 3.75
C LEU A 96 -1.75 7.90 3.62
N GLY A 97 -1.09 7.01 2.86
CA GLY A 97 0.35 7.08 2.59
C GLY A 97 0.73 8.33 1.79
N ALA A 98 -0.04 8.65 0.74
CA ALA A 98 0.15 9.86 -0.05
C ALA A 98 0.01 11.13 0.82
N ALA A 99 -0.93 11.15 1.78
CA ALA A 99 -1.08 12.27 2.71
C ALA A 99 0.16 12.43 3.61
N GLU A 100 0.79 11.35 4.08
CA GLU A 100 2.04 11.43 4.85
C GLU A 100 3.20 11.99 4.01
N ILE A 101 3.34 11.53 2.76
CA ILE A 101 4.37 12.00 1.82
C ILE A 101 4.19 13.50 1.52
N LEU A 102 2.98 13.89 1.13
CA LEU A 102 2.69 15.27 0.74
C LEU A 102 2.71 16.21 1.95
N ARG A 103 2.33 15.76 3.15
CA ARG A 103 2.40 16.57 4.37
C ARG A 103 3.83 16.83 4.80
N ASP A 104 4.74 15.86 4.65
CA ASP A 104 6.17 16.06 4.87
C ASP A 104 6.72 17.13 3.92
N ALA A 105 6.44 17.02 2.62
CA ALA A 105 6.85 18.01 1.64
C ALA A 105 6.23 19.41 1.90
N TRP A 106 4.95 19.44 2.32
CA TRP A 106 4.24 20.65 2.72
C TRP A 106 4.97 21.40 3.83
N HIS A 107 5.31 20.70 4.91
CA HIS A 107 6.02 21.32 6.03
C HIS A 107 7.46 21.73 5.68
N ARG A 108 8.15 20.95 4.87
CA ARG A 108 9.51 21.26 4.42
C ARG A 108 9.57 22.49 3.50
N THR A 109 8.50 22.80 2.79
CA THR A 109 8.38 24.01 1.97
C THR A 109 7.85 25.23 2.73
N GLY A 110 7.54 25.08 4.03
CA GLY A 110 7.06 26.17 4.87
C GLY A 110 5.62 26.61 4.62
N LEU A 111 4.80 25.74 3.98
CA LEU A 111 3.38 25.98 3.81
C LEU A 111 2.67 25.97 5.17
N ALA A 112 1.70 26.87 5.38
CA ALA A 112 1.21 27.23 6.72
C ALA A 112 0.11 26.32 7.25
N GLY A 113 -0.66 25.66 6.37
CA GLY A 113 -1.80 24.83 6.75
C GLY A 113 -1.41 23.48 7.34
N TYR A 114 -2.42 22.70 7.74
CA TYR A 114 -2.21 21.32 8.23
C TYR A 114 -1.74 20.33 7.16
N GLY A 115 -1.74 20.73 5.89
CA GLY A 115 -1.40 19.90 4.76
C GLY A 115 -2.50 18.90 4.39
N PRO A 116 -2.23 18.02 3.41
CA PRO A 116 -3.18 17.04 2.92
C PRO A 116 -3.61 16.02 3.97
N VAL A 117 -4.91 15.60 3.91
CA VAL A 117 -5.50 14.61 4.80
C VAL A 117 -6.11 13.48 3.98
N GLY A 118 -5.77 12.22 4.30
CA GLY A 118 -6.42 11.05 3.73
C GLY A 118 -7.80 10.83 4.35
N VAL A 119 -8.82 10.63 3.51
CA VAL A 119 -10.22 10.45 3.92
C VAL A 119 -10.82 9.29 3.11
N GLN A 120 -11.64 8.47 3.75
CA GLN A 120 -12.39 7.43 3.06
C GLN A 120 -13.38 8.06 2.06
N ALA A 121 -13.42 7.54 0.82
CA ALA A 121 -14.13 8.22 -0.27
C ALA A 121 -15.64 8.32 -0.06
N PHE A 122 -16.28 7.30 0.52
CA PHE A 122 -17.71 7.34 0.81
C PHE A 122 -18.05 8.43 1.83
N GLU A 123 -17.26 8.54 2.91
CA GLU A 123 -17.44 9.60 3.92
C GLU A 123 -17.19 10.98 3.32
N ALA A 124 -16.19 11.12 2.46
CA ALA A 124 -15.91 12.37 1.76
C ALA A 124 -17.04 12.79 0.81
N ALA A 125 -17.76 11.83 0.22
CA ALA A 125 -18.94 12.11 -0.60
C ALA A 125 -20.14 12.60 0.20
N LEU A 126 -20.26 12.17 1.47
CA LEU A 126 -21.35 12.58 2.39
C LEU A 126 -21.08 13.94 3.05
N ASP A 127 -19.80 14.26 3.26
CA ASP A 127 -19.35 15.54 3.82
C ASP A 127 -18.36 16.23 2.86
N PRO A 128 -18.83 16.73 1.70
CA PRO A 128 -17.96 17.33 0.70
C PRO A 128 -17.37 18.66 1.19
N ALA A 129 -16.14 18.95 0.79
CA ALA A 129 -15.50 20.24 1.05
C ALA A 129 -15.02 20.87 -0.26
N GLY A 130 -15.02 22.19 -0.31
CA GLY A 130 -14.28 22.96 -1.31
C GLY A 130 -12.76 22.76 -1.17
N GLY A 131 -11.98 23.50 -1.95
CA GLY A 131 -10.51 23.41 -1.92
C GLY A 131 -9.96 22.44 -2.95
N LEU A 132 -9.14 21.47 -2.55
CA LEU A 132 -8.54 20.49 -3.46
C LEU A 132 -8.91 19.06 -3.03
N CYS A 133 -9.52 18.30 -3.94
CA CYS A 133 -9.82 16.88 -3.79
C CYS A 133 -8.93 16.07 -4.72
N ILE A 134 -8.08 15.22 -4.17
CA ILE A 134 -7.20 14.30 -4.89
C ILE A 134 -7.77 12.90 -4.72
N ALA A 135 -8.28 12.31 -5.78
CA ALA A 135 -8.84 10.97 -5.76
C ALA A 135 -7.80 9.92 -6.13
N ILE A 136 -7.81 8.80 -5.42
CA ILE A 136 -7.03 7.61 -5.74
C ILE A 136 -8.00 6.53 -6.19
N SER A 137 -7.85 6.05 -7.43
CA SER A 137 -8.63 4.94 -7.96
C SER A 137 -7.86 4.26 -9.07
N HIS A 138 -7.33 3.07 -8.80
CA HIS A 138 -6.46 2.37 -9.76
C HIS A 138 -7.15 2.22 -11.11
N ASP A 139 -8.30 1.58 -11.17
CA ASP A 139 -9.09 1.44 -12.41
C ASP A 139 -9.93 2.68 -12.76
N GLY A 140 -10.02 3.66 -11.87
CA GLY A 140 -10.76 4.90 -12.10
C GLY A 140 -12.28 4.72 -12.24
N ALA A 141 -12.85 3.66 -11.65
CA ALA A 141 -14.27 3.35 -11.80
C ALA A 141 -14.98 3.00 -10.48
N THR A 142 -14.27 3.05 -9.35
CA THR A 142 -14.86 2.79 -8.02
C THR A 142 -15.98 3.80 -7.75
N TRP A 143 -17.21 3.30 -7.55
CA TRP A 143 -18.41 4.13 -7.37
C TRP A 143 -18.25 5.20 -6.29
N ALA A 144 -17.81 4.84 -5.09
CA ALA A 144 -17.68 5.81 -3.98
C ALA A 144 -16.61 6.88 -4.27
N THR A 145 -15.52 6.52 -4.95
CA THR A 145 -14.49 7.49 -5.34
C THR A 145 -15.02 8.46 -6.41
N THR A 146 -15.78 7.98 -7.39
CA THR A 146 -16.44 8.82 -8.39
C THR A 146 -17.44 9.78 -7.73
N ARG A 147 -18.25 9.29 -6.79
CA ARG A 147 -19.18 10.11 -6.01
C ARG A 147 -18.46 11.18 -5.19
N ALA A 148 -17.31 10.86 -4.58
CA ALA A 148 -16.51 11.84 -3.84
C ALA A 148 -15.99 12.96 -4.74
N ILE A 149 -15.52 12.65 -5.96
CA ILE A 149 -15.10 13.64 -6.96
C ILE A 149 -16.29 14.55 -7.36
N GLU A 150 -17.44 13.98 -7.67
CA GLU A 150 -18.64 14.72 -8.06
C GLU A 150 -19.10 15.66 -6.93
N ALA A 151 -19.17 15.17 -5.69
CA ALA A 151 -19.57 15.94 -4.53
C ALA A 151 -18.57 17.07 -4.22
N ALA A 152 -17.27 16.81 -4.30
CA ALA A 152 -16.25 17.83 -4.11
C ALA A 152 -16.35 18.94 -5.18
N ARG A 153 -16.54 18.56 -6.47
CA ARG A 153 -16.77 19.53 -7.56
C ARG A 153 -18.02 20.38 -7.31
N ALA A 154 -19.12 19.77 -6.89
CA ALA A 154 -20.36 20.49 -6.55
C ALA A 154 -20.15 21.47 -5.38
N ALA A 155 -19.23 21.17 -4.45
CA ALA A 155 -18.80 22.05 -3.38
C ALA A 155 -17.72 23.09 -3.80
N GLY A 156 -17.39 23.17 -5.10
CA GLY A 156 -16.43 24.13 -5.66
C GLY A 156 -14.96 23.73 -5.53
N ALA A 157 -14.65 22.47 -5.26
CA ALA A 157 -13.28 22.00 -5.20
C ALA A 157 -12.65 21.88 -6.60
N ARG A 158 -11.35 22.16 -6.69
CA ARG A 158 -10.48 21.65 -7.76
C ARG A 158 -10.28 20.16 -7.56
N THR A 159 -10.16 19.40 -8.64
CA THR A 159 -10.10 17.94 -8.57
C THR A 159 -8.87 17.38 -9.28
N ALA A 160 -8.26 16.35 -8.67
CA ALA A 160 -7.22 15.56 -9.29
C ALA A 160 -7.54 14.07 -9.13
N ILE A 161 -7.03 13.23 -10.00
CA ILE A 161 -7.11 11.77 -9.88
C ILE A 161 -5.79 11.11 -10.21
N VAL A 162 -5.41 10.11 -9.40
CA VAL A 162 -4.35 9.15 -9.72
C VAL A 162 -5.02 7.85 -10.17
N THR A 163 -4.77 7.44 -11.40
CA THR A 163 -5.41 6.29 -12.03
C THR A 163 -4.54 5.71 -13.15
N VAL A 164 -4.83 4.50 -13.60
CA VAL A 164 -4.10 3.90 -14.73
C VAL A 164 -4.44 4.57 -16.06
N SER A 165 -5.61 5.20 -16.19
CA SER A 165 -6.05 5.79 -17.47
C SER A 165 -6.95 7.01 -17.30
N GLY A 166 -6.63 8.08 -18.01
CA GLY A 166 -7.49 9.26 -18.15
C GLY A 166 -8.79 8.98 -18.92
N ARG A 167 -8.94 7.80 -19.52
CA ARG A 167 -10.18 7.36 -20.19
C ARG A 167 -11.19 6.73 -19.22
N ALA A 168 -10.76 6.44 -17.99
CA ALA A 168 -11.61 5.85 -16.98
C ALA A 168 -12.80 6.76 -16.61
N PRO A 169 -13.96 6.19 -16.19
CA PRO A 169 -15.15 6.98 -15.85
C PRO A 169 -14.89 8.08 -14.82
N GLY A 170 -14.14 7.78 -13.76
CA GLY A 170 -13.81 8.73 -12.70
C GLY A 170 -12.84 9.84 -13.09
N ALA A 171 -12.16 9.70 -14.23
CA ALA A 171 -11.30 10.76 -14.77
C ALA A 171 -12.07 11.80 -15.57
N ARG A 172 -13.34 11.56 -15.90
CA ARG A 172 -14.15 12.48 -16.72
C ARG A 172 -14.39 13.81 -16.02
N GLY A 173 -13.93 14.88 -16.65
CA GLY A 173 -14.09 16.24 -16.14
C GLY A 173 -13.28 16.55 -14.88
N VAL A 174 -12.30 15.74 -14.52
CA VAL A 174 -11.31 16.02 -13.49
C VAL A 174 -10.27 17.01 -14.06
N ASP A 175 -9.84 17.96 -13.23
CA ASP A 175 -8.95 19.05 -13.67
C ASP A 175 -7.52 18.57 -13.91
N ILE A 176 -7.01 17.62 -13.10
CA ILE A 176 -5.66 17.08 -13.21
C ILE A 176 -5.71 15.56 -13.12
N ILE A 177 -5.09 14.90 -14.09
CA ILE A 177 -4.99 13.44 -14.14
C ILE A 177 -3.51 13.07 -14.08
N LEU A 178 -3.18 12.19 -13.12
CA LEU A 178 -1.88 11.54 -12.99
C LEU A 178 -2.05 10.09 -13.46
N GLU A 179 -1.60 9.78 -14.68
CA GLU A 179 -1.73 8.45 -15.25
C GLU A 179 -0.54 7.56 -14.89
N THR A 180 -0.81 6.41 -14.27
CA THR A 180 0.22 5.42 -13.92
C THR A 180 0.40 4.35 -15.00
N VAL A 181 -0.53 4.24 -15.94
CA VAL A 181 -0.52 3.47 -17.20
C VAL A 181 -0.53 1.95 -17.00
N GLU A 182 0.33 1.40 -16.15
CA GLU A 182 0.46 -0.05 -15.94
C GLU A 182 -0.60 -0.54 -14.96
N ARG A 183 -1.35 -1.59 -15.38
CA ARG A 183 -2.50 -2.10 -14.63
C ARG A 183 -2.14 -3.32 -13.80
N ASP A 184 -2.64 -3.36 -12.57
CA ASP A 184 -2.56 -4.54 -11.72
C ASP A 184 -3.37 -5.70 -12.32
N GLN A 185 -2.79 -6.90 -12.35
CA GLN A 185 -3.40 -8.09 -12.93
C GLN A 185 -4.02 -9.01 -11.87
N SER A 186 -3.84 -8.69 -10.58
CA SER A 186 -4.41 -9.40 -9.44
C SER A 186 -5.49 -8.56 -8.76
N TYR A 187 -6.57 -9.16 -8.26
CA TYR A 187 -7.50 -8.42 -7.40
C TYR A 187 -6.94 -8.15 -6.00
N CYS A 188 -6.03 -8.97 -5.52
CA CYS A 188 -5.21 -8.63 -4.35
C CYS A 188 -4.13 -7.63 -4.77
N HIS A 189 -4.53 -6.37 -4.91
CA HIS A 189 -3.74 -5.33 -5.56
C HIS A 189 -2.39 -5.10 -4.89
N THR A 190 -1.34 -4.99 -5.72
CA THR A 190 0.04 -4.65 -5.34
C THR A 190 0.48 -3.34 -5.99
N ILE A 191 0.52 -3.32 -7.33
CA ILE A 191 0.76 -2.11 -8.13
C ILE A 191 -0.24 -1.01 -7.78
N GLY A 192 -1.51 -1.39 -7.52
CA GLY A 192 -2.56 -0.47 -7.09
C GLY A 192 -2.26 0.26 -5.77
N TYR A 193 -1.45 -0.33 -4.88
CA TYR A 193 -0.95 0.33 -3.67
C TYR A 193 0.29 1.19 -3.92
N ALA A 194 1.25 0.70 -4.72
CA ALA A 194 2.47 1.43 -5.03
C ALA A 194 2.22 2.69 -5.86
N SER A 195 1.28 2.64 -6.83
CA SER A 195 0.95 3.73 -7.75
C SER A 195 0.67 5.08 -7.09
N PRO A 196 -0.24 5.21 -6.10
CA PRO A 196 -0.51 6.48 -5.45
C PRO A 196 0.66 6.99 -4.60
N LEU A 197 1.47 6.10 -4.03
CA LEU A 197 2.67 6.47 -3.28
C LEU A 197 3.72 7.08 -4.22
N LEU A 198 3.91 6.49 -5.41
CA LEU A 198 4.80 7.01 -6.44
C LEU A 198 4.30 8.34 -7.00
N ALA A 199 3.00 8.48 -7.24
CA ALA A 199 2.39 9.73 -7.67
C ALA A 199 2.59 10.84 -6.61
N ALA A 200 2.36 10.54 -5.34
CA ALA A 200 2.60 11.47 -4.24
C ALA A 200 4.09 11.84 -4.12
N THR A 201 5.00 10.87 -4.37
CA THR A 201 6.45 11.12 -4.39
C THR A 201 6.84 12.09 -5.50
N ALA A 202 6.31 11.91 -6.72
CA ALA A 202 6.57 12.83 -7.83
C ALA A 202 6.03 14.25 -7.53
N VAL A 203 4.82 14.35 -6.96
CA VAL A 203 4.21 15.62 -6.55
C VAL A 203 5.01 16.29 -5.42
N ALA A 204 5.47 15.52 -4.43
CA ALA A 204 6.32 16.03 -3.34
C ALA A 204 7.64 16.59 -3.88
N ALA A 205 8.29 15.87 -4.80
CA ALA A 205 9.51 16.35 -5.48
C ALA A 205 9.26 17.66 -6.23
N ALA A 206 8.17 17.78 -6.99
CA ALA A 206 7.78 19.02 -7.67
C ALA A 206 7.42 20.15 -6.68
N LEU A 207 6.84 19.82 -5.53
CA LEU A 207 6.50 20.79 -4.48
C LEU A 207 7.76 21.33 -3.80
N THR A 208 8.73 20.49 -3.47
CA THR A 208 9.98 20.90 -2.79
C THR A 208 11.05 21.42 -3.75
N GLY A 209 10.97 21.11 -5.03
CA GLY A 209 12.03 21.36 -6.01
C GLY A 209 13.19 20.36 -5.90
N GLU A 210 13.02 19.28 -5.15
CA GLU A 210 14.02 18.22 -5.01
C GLU A 210 13.89 17.18 -6.13
N HIS A 211 14.99 16.48 -6.36
CA HIS A 211 15.00 15.36 -7.30
C HIS A 211 14.90 14.05 -6.53
N VAL A 212 13.95 13.20 -6.90
CA VAL A 212 13.87 11.81 -6.45
C VAL A 212 14.33 10.92 -7.60
N ASP A 213 15.50 10.28 -7.42
CA ASP A 213 16.05 9.38 -8.42
C ASP A 213 15.22 8.08 -8.52
N PRO A 214 14.62 7.80 -9.70
CA PRO A 214 13.88 6.55 -9.91
C PRO A 214 14.69 5.27 -9.66
N ALA A 215 16.02 5.31 -9.87
CA ALA A 215 16.86 4.15 -9.62
C ALA A 215 17.02 3.86 -8.13
N THR A 216 17.06 4.89 -7.29
CA THR A 216 17.09 4.74 -5.81
C THR A 216 15.80 4.10 -5.31
N VAL A 217 14.63 4.53 -5.79
CA VAL A 217 13.35 3.93 -5.43
C VAL A 217 13.25 2.48 -5.91
N ARG A 218 13.68 2.20 -7.13
CA ARG A 218 13.75 0.83 -7.67
C ARG A 218 14.62 -0.08 -6.79
N ALA A 219 15.80 0.37 -6.41
CA ALA A 219 16.71 -0.39 -5.58
C ALA A 219 16.14 -0.69 -4.20
N LEU A 220 15.48 0.30 -3.58
CA LEU A 220 14.79 0.15 -2.30
C LEU A 220 13.70 -0.92 -2.36
N MET A 221 12.82 -0.85 -3.35
CA MET A 221 11.72 -1.81 -3.51
C MET A 221 12.23 -3.21 -3.87
N ALA A 222 13.26 -3.30 -4.73
CA ALA A 222 13.90 -4.58 -5.09
C ALA A 222 14.52 -5.30 -3.88
N ALA A 223 15.07 -4.56 -2.93
CA ALA A 223 15.61 -5.14 -1.70
C ALA A 223 14.54 -5.83 -0.86
N GLY A 224 13.30 -5.33 -0.88
CA GLY A 224 12.15 -5.90 -0.16
C GLY A 224 11.69 -7.28 -0.68
N ILE A 225 12.15 -7.68 -1.87
CA ILE A 225 11.89 -8.99 -2.49
C ILE A 225 13.17 -9.77 -2.81
N GLY A 226 14.32 -9.27 -2.35
CA GLY A 226 15.60 -9.95 -2.51
C GLY A 226 15.68 -11.27 -1.73
N PRO A 227 16.75 -12.08 -1.94
CA PRO A 227 16.85 -13.42 -1.36
C PRO A 227 16.71 -13.45 0.18
N ALA A 228 17.26 -12.45 0.87
CA ALA A 228 17.17 -12.36 2.33
C ALA A 228 15.72 -12.08 2.79
N ALA A 229 15.03 -11.14 2.14
CA ALA A 229 13.64 -10.81 2.40
C ALA A 229 12.71 -12.00 2.10
N THR A 230 12.94 -12.69 0.98
CA THR A 230 12.19 -13.89 0.58
C THR A 230 12.33 -15.00 1.63
N LYS A 231 13.54 -15.32 2.07
CA LYS A 231 13.79 -16.33 3.10
C LYS A 231 13.11 -15.96 4.43
N ALA A 232 13.16 -14.69 4.82
CA ALA A 232 12.51 -14.21 6.03
C ALA A 232 10.98 -14.29 5.92
N ALA A 233 10.41 -13.86 4.80
CA ALA A 233 8.98 -13.94 4.52
C ALA A 233 8.45 -15.38 4.56
N GLU A 234 9.18 -16.34 3.99
CA GLU A 234 8.86 -17.77 4.04
C GLU A 234 8.85 -18.33 5.47
N ALA A 235 9.86 -18.00 6.27
CA ALA A 235 9.94 -18.42 7.66
C ALA A 235 8.79 -17.82 8.50
N ILE A 236 8.50 -16.53 8.33
CA ILE A 236 7.40 -15.85 9.01
C ILE A 236 6.04 -16.46 8.59
N ALA A 237 5.82 -16.66 7.31
CA ALA A 237 4.60 -17.25 6.78
C ALA A 237 4.34 -18.66 7.37
N ALA A 238 5.36 -19.50 7.39
CA ALA A 238 5.26 -20.84 8.01
C ALA A 238 4.87 -20.75 9.50
N GLY A 239 5.45 -19.80 10.25
CA GLY A 239 5.14 -19.60 11.67
C GLY A 239 3.76 -19.00 11.93
N MET A 240 3.19 -18.25 10.95
CA MET A 240 1.91 -17.56 11.08
C MET A 240 0.71 -18.33 10.52
N ALA A 241 0.90 -19.37 9.75
CA ALA A 241 -0.17 -20.07 9.04
C ALA A 241 -1.35 -20.53 9.92
N GLY A 242 -1.08 -20.84 11.19
CA GLY A 242 -2.11 -21.24 12.16
C GLY A 242 -2.65 -20.10 13.03
N CYS A 243 -2.17 -18.87 12.85
CA CYS A 243 -2.63 -17.72 13.64
C CYS A 243 -4.02 -17.25 13.22
N ARG A 244 -4.86 -16.94 14.19
CA ARG A 244 -6.17 -16.28 14.00
C ARG A 244 -6.55 -15.53 15.28
N PRO A 245 -6.64 -14.17 15.25
CA PRO A 245 -6.35 -13.28 14.12
C PRO A 245 -4.85 -13.00 13.92
N ILE A 246 -4.52 -12.25 12.86
CA ILE A 246 -3.22 -11.61 12.71
C ILE A 246 -3.38 -10.10 12.92
N LEU A 247 -2.57 -9.52 13.80
CA LEU A 247 -2.53 -8.09 14.05
C LEU A 247 -1.36 -7.45 13.29
N ALA A 248 -1.60 -6.31 12.65
CA ALA A 248 -0.55 -5.44 12.13
C ALA A 248 -0.45 -4.19 13.01
N VAL A 249 0.76 -3.86 13.45
CA VAL A 249 1.02 -2.71 14.33
C VAL A 249 1.95 -1.74 13.64
N GLY A 250 1.58 -0.46 13.58
CA GLY A 250 2.37 0.60 12.96
C GLY A 250 2.27 1.94 13.70
N SER A 251 3.19 2.85 13.37
CA SER A 251 3.22 4.21 13.91
C SER A 251 3.74 5.21 12.87
N GLY A 252 3.20 6.42 12.84
CA GLY A 252 3.55 7.41 11.80
C GLY A 252 3.11 6.95 10.41
N ALA A 253 3.97 7.09 9.41
CA ALA A 253 3.70 6.63 8.04
C ALA A 253 3.46 5.12 7.96
N ASP A 254 4.09 4.33 8.83
CA ASP A 254 3.91 2.87 8.90
C ASP A 254 2.47 2.43 9.22
N ARG A 255 1.60 3.34 9.68
CA ARG A 255 0.17 3.08 9.88
C ARG A 255 -0.55 2.76 8.57
N ALA A 256 -0.17 3.44 7.48
CA ALA A 256 -0.73 3.15 6.15
C ALA A 256 -0.30 1.77 5.65
N ALA A 257 0.98 1.42 5.81
CA ALA A 257 1.50 0.09 5.48
C ALA A 257 0.86 -1.02 6.34
N ALA A 258 0.61 -0.76 7.64
CA ALA A 258 -0.06 -1.72 8.52
C ALA A 258 -1.52 -1.95 8.14
N ARG A 259 -2.25 -0.91 7.70
CA ARG A 259 -3.61 -1.04 7.15
C ARG A 259 -3.61 -1.84 5.86
N GLU A 260 -2.66 -1.58 4.98
CA GLU A 260 -2.52 -2.33 3.72
C GLU A 260 -2.19 -3.79 3.97
N LEU A 261 -1.28 -4.09 4.89
CA LEU A 261 -0.97 -5.48 5.28
C LEU A 261 -2.23 -6.23 5.75
N VAL A 262 -3.07 -5.59 6.57
CA VAL A 262 -4.34 -6.19 7.03
C VAL A 262 -5.25 -6.53 5.86
N LEU A 263 -5.48 -5.58 4.96
CA LEU A 263 -6.33 -5.82 3.79
C LEU A 263 -5.77 -6.96 2.93
N LYS A 264 -4.47 -6.96 2.65
CA LYS A 264 -3.83 -8.03 1.87
C LYS A 264 -3.91 -9.40 2.55
N LEU A 265 -3.79 -9.47 3.89
CA LEU A 265 -3.98 -10.70 4.65
C LEU A 265 -5.40 -11.24 4.49
N GLU A 266 -6.41 -10.38 4.61
CA GLU A 266 -7.82 -10.78 4.49
C GLU A 266 -8.17 -11.19 3.05
N GLU A 267 -7.72 -10.43 2.04
CA GLU A 267 -7.93 -10.74 0.62
C GLU A 267 -7.18 -12.00 0.17
N GLY A 268 -5.89 -12.10 0.50
CA GLY A 268 -5.01 -13.14 -0.03
C GLY A 268 -5.04 -14.44 0.75
N THR A 269 -5.26 -14.40 2.07
CA THR A 269 -5.16 -15.58 2.95
C THR A 269 -6.46 -15.97 3.62
N TRP A 270 -7.47 -15.10 3.58
CA TRP A 270 -8.77 -15.24 4.27
C TRP A 270 -8.64 -15.39 5.79
N ILE A 271 -7.50 -14.96 6.35
CA ILE A 271 -7.27 -14.91 7.77
C ILE A 271 -7.79 -13.56 8.30
N PRO A 272 -8.69 -13.54 9.30
CA PRO A 272 -9.11 -12.30 9.92
C PRO A 272 -7.91 -11.52 10.45
N ALA A 273 -7.83 -10.25 10.12
CA ALA A 273 -6.73 -9.40 10.53
C ALA A 273 -7.23 -8.04 11.07
N ALA A 274 -6.41 -7.35 11.82
CA ALA A 274 -6.75 -6.04 12.34
C ALA A 274 -5.50 -5.16 12.52
N MET A 275 -5.60 -3.89 12.12
CA MET A 275 -4.56 -2.89 12.38
C MET A 275 -4.73 -2.29 13.77
N ARG A 276 -3.61 -2.06 14.45
CA ARG A 276 -3.54 -1.29 15.70
C ARG A 276 -2.43 -0.24 15.61
N ASP A 277 -2.69 0.95 16.10
CA ASP A 277 -1.62 1.90 16.36
C ASP A 277 -0.73 1.37 17.49
N LEU A 278 0.56 1.68 17.42
CA LEU A 278 1.54 1.21 18.38
C LEU A 278 1.15 1.52 19.83
N GLU A 279 0.64 2.73 20.10
CA GLU A 279 0.18 3.11 21.44
C GLU A 279 -1.17 2.48 21.76
N THR A 280 -2.12 2.50 20.84
CA THR A 280 -3.48 1.96 21.02
C THR A 280 -3.46 0.46 21.34
N PHE A 281 -2.52 -0.30 20.74
CA PHE A 281 -2.35 -1.71 21.03
C PHE A 281 -2.20 -1.99 22.53
N LEU A 282 -1.49 -1.13 23.25
CA LEU A 282 -1.26 -1.22 24.69
C LEU A 282 -2.42 -0.71 25.56
N HIS A 283 -3.39 -0.01 24.94
CA HIS A 283 -4.53 0.58 25.63
C HIS A 283 -5.84 -0.15 25.28
N GLY A 284 -6.03 -1.34 25.90
CA GLY A 284 -7.29 -2.08 25.85
C GLY A 284 -7.39 -3.18 24.79
N HIS A 285 -6.40 -3.39 23.94
CA HIS A 285 -6.46 -4.44 22.90
C HIS A 285 -5.79 -5.77 23.31
N LEU A 286 -4.91 -5.77 24.29
CA LEU A 286 -4.24 -6.97 24.78
C LEU A 286 -5.19 -8.06 25.30
N PRO A 287 -6.30 -7.75 26.03
CA PRO A 287 -7.22 -8.78 26.55
C PRO A 287 -7.89 -9.64 25.48
N SER A 288 -7.91 -9.20 24.21
CA SER A 288 -8.49 -9.95 23.08
C SER A 288 -7.48 -10.86 22.37
N THR A 289 -6.29 -11.02 22.92
CA THR A 289 -5.18 -11.76 22.30
C THR A 289 -4.75 -12.95 23.14
N ASP A 290 -4.20 -13.95 22.48
CA ASP A 290 -3.68 -15.18 23.10
C ASP A 290 -2.53 -15.77 22.28
N SER A 291 -2.09 -16.99 22.58
CA SER A 291 -1.04 -17.70 21.85
C SER A 291 -1.42 -18.13 20.43
N GLY A 292 -2.69 -18.06 20.05
CA GLY A 292 -3.20 -18.25 18.70
C GLY A 292 -3.13 -16.97 17.84
N THR A 293 -2.84 -15.83 18.46
CA THR A 293 -2.72 -14.53 17.77
C THR A 293 -1.35 -14.39 17.09
N GLY A 294 -1.34 -13.93 15.84
CA GLY A 294 -0.14 -13.45 15.14
C GLY A 294 -0.01 -11.92 15.26
N LEU A 295 1.21 -11.40 15.25
CA LEU A 295 1.49 -9.97 15.25
C LEU A 295 2.64 -9.66 14.30
N VAL A 296 2.44 -8.69 13.39
CA VAL A 296 3.48 -8.11 12.55
C VAL A 296 3.67 -6.65 12.94
N LEU A 297 4.83 -6.32 13.51
CA LEU A 297 5.24 -4.92 13.72
C LEU A 297 5.81 -4.36 12.43
N ILE A 298 5.32 -3.19 11.97
CA ILE A 298 5.93 -2.42 10.90
C ILE A 298 6.58 -1.19 11.52
N MET A 299 7.90 -1.04 11.31
CA MET A 299 8.68 0.08 11.84
C MET A 299 9.83 0.44 10.89
N ALA A 300 9.49 1.19 9.84
CA ALA A 300 10.42 1.70 8.83
C ALA A 300 10.50 3.24 8.83
N GLU A 301 9.53 3.94 9.42
CA GLU A 301 9.49 5.39 9.51
C GLU A 301 10.60 5.94 10.43
N PRO A 302 11.58 6.72 9.89
CA PRO A 302 12.75 7.15 10.67
C PRO A 302 12.50 8.30 11.65
N ARG A 303 11.39 9.04 11.50
CA ARG A 303 11.10 10.17 12.41
C ARG A 303 10.73 9.69 13.80
N ALA A 304 11.22 10.35 14.85
CA ALA A 304 11.01 10.01 16.25
C ALA A 304 11.34 8.54 16.59
N HIS A 305 12.42 8.00 16.01
CA HIS A 305 12.81 6.59 16.11
C HIS A 305 13.01 6.13 17.56
N ALA A 306 13.70 6.93 18.39
CA ALA A 306 14.02 6.55 19.76
C ALA A 306 12.76 6.27 20.59
N GLU A 307 11.78 7.16 20.53
CA GLU A 307 10.51 7.04 21.25
C GLU A 307 9.68 5.87 20.70
N ARG A 308 9.62 5.73 19.38
CA ARG A 308 8.90 4.62 18.73
C ARG A 308 9.52 3.28 19.06
N ILE A 309 10.86 3.15 19.03
CA ILE A 309 11.56 1.92 19.40
C ILE A 309 11.33 1.57 20.86
N ALA A 310 11.43 2.54 21.77
CA ALA A 310 11.16 2.32 23.18
C ALA A 310 9.72 1.83 23.40
N ARG A 311 8.75 2.41 22.68
CA ARG A 311 7.35 1.99 22.79
C ARG A 311 7.08 0.63 22.14
N ALA A 312 7.72 0.35 21.00
CA ALA A 312 7.65 -0.96 20.35
C ALA A 312 8.19 -2.08 21.23
N ARG A 313 9.32 -1.86 21.91
CA ARG A 313 9.82 -2.85 22.88
C ARG A 313 8.77 -3.21 23.91
N ARG A 314 8.10 -2.23 24.52
CA ARG A 314 7.01 -2.48 25.49
C ARG A 314 5.87 -3.28 24.88
N ALA A 315 5.48 -2.96 23.67
CA ALA A 315 4.43 -3.68 22.96
C ALA A 315 4.83 -5.13 22.69
N LEU A 316 6.07 -5.36 22.25
CA LEU A 316 6.59 -6.69 21.96
C LEU A 316 6.85 -7.51 23.23
N GLU A 317 7.32 -6.90 24.31
CA GLU A 317 7.44 -7.53 25.64
C GLU A 317 6.08 -8.00 26.16
N ALA A 318 5.06 -7.14 26.05
CA ALA A 318 3.68 -7.49 26.43
C ALA A 318 3.12 -8.63 25.56
N ALA A 319 3.33 -8.56 24.24
CA ALA A 319 2.94 -9.61 23.30
C ALA A 319 3.62 -10.96 23.63
N GLY A 320 4.92 -10.93 23.91
CA GLY A 320 5.70 -12.12 24.32
C GLY A 320 5.20 -12.74 25.62
N ALA A 321 4.84 -11.92 26.60
CA ALA A 321 4.29 -12.38 27.89
C ALA A 321 2.95 -13.13 27.74
N ILE A 322 2.15 -12.78 26.73
CA ILE A 322 0.88 -13.47 26.37
C ILE A 322 1.15 -14.72 25.53
N GLY A 323 2.31 -14.80 24.86
CA GLY A 323 2.63 -15.87 23.93
C GLY A 323 2.19 -15.60 22.48
N ILE A 324 1.92 -14.35 22.14
CA ILE A 324 1.61 -13.92 20.76
C ILE A 324 2.79 -14.27 19.84
N ARG A 325 2.50 -14.75 18.64
CA ARG A 325 3.52 -15.10 17.64
C ARG A 325 3.93 -13.86 16.87
N VAL A 326 5.13 -13.34 17.15
CA VAL A 326 5.57 -12.02 16.67
C VAL A 326 6.58 -12.13 15.54
N ALA A 327 6.35 -11.36 14.47
CA ALA A 327 7.30 -11.03 13.41
C ALA A 327 7.38 -9.52 13.21
N ALA A 328 8.31 -9.06 12.37
CA ALA A 328 8.41 -7.62 12.05
C ALA A 328 8.88 -7.35 10.62
N ILE A 329 8.50 -6.19 10.09
CA ILE A 329 9.09 -5.53 8.92
C ILE A 329 9.71 -4.24 9.44
N VAL A 330 11.03 -4.14 9.45
CA VAL A 330 11.74 -3.05 10.15
C VAL A 330 12.87 -2.47 9.32
N ALA A 331 13.15 -1.18 9.49
CA ALA A 331 14.34 -0.57 8.90
C ALA A 331 15.62 -1.23 9.44
N SER A 332 16.68 -1.22 8.63
CA SER A 332 17.98 -1.78 8.97
C SER A 332 18.62 -1.13 10.21
N THR A 333 18.32 0.13 10.49
CA THR A 333 18.73 0.84 11.71
C THR A 333 17.91 0.48 12.94
N VAL A 334 16.67 0.02 12.78
CA VAL A 334 15.80 -0.44 13.87
C VAL A 334 16.14 -1.87 14.29
N SER A 335 16.43 -2.73 13.31
CA SER A 335 16.63 -4.16 13.54
C SER A 335 17.64 -4.48 14.66
N PRO A 336 18.84 -3.88 14.72
CA PRO A 336 19.81 -4.17 15.80
C PRO A 336 19.40 -3.61 17.16
N GLN A 337 18.45 -2.70 17.21
CA GLN A 337 17.99 -2.06 18.44
C GLN A 337 16.86 -2.84 19.14
N LEU A 338 16.28 -3.83 18.48
CA LEU A 338 15.27 -4.74 19.04
C LEU A 338 15.93 -6.09 19.34
N ASP A 339 15.76 -6.61 20.57
CA ASP A 339 16.18 -7.97 20.88
C ASP A 339 15.54 -8.97 19.91
N PRO A 340 16.32 -9.88 19.29
CA PRO A 340 15.77 -10.93 18.43
C PRO A 340 14.69 -11.79 19.10
N ALA A 341 14.78 -12.00 20.41
CA ALA A 341 13.80 -12.76 21.17
C ALA A 341 12.39 -12.13 21.16
N LEU A 342 12.27 -10.82 20.90
CA LEU A 342 11.00 -10.12 20.81
C LEU A 342 10.24 -10.39 19.47
N THR A 343 10.91 -10.96 18.49
CA THR A 343 10.32 -11.30 17.19
C THR A 343 10.71 -12.74 16.80
N PRO A 344 10.22 -13.74 17.54
CA PRO A 344 10.68 -15.13 17.38
C PRO A 344 10.40 -15.73 15.99
N LEU A 345 9.45 -15.22 15.24
CA LEU A 345 9.18 -15.66 13.86
C LEU A 345 10.14 -15.04 12.84
N GLY A 346 10.90 -14.01 13.23
CA GLY A 346 11.89 -13.36 12.37
C GLY A 346 11.50 -11.94 11.93
N ARG A 347 12.34 -11.38 11.06
CA ARG A 347 12.23 -10.00 10.57
C ARG A 347 12.54 -9.93 9.09
N ILE A 348 11.73 -9.15 8.35
CA ILE A 348 12.11 -8.65 7.03
C ILE A 348 12.74 -7.28 7.27
N VAL A 349 14.00 -7.13 6.84
CA VAL A 349 14.76 -5.90 7.05
C VAL A 349 14.73 -5.05 5.78
N VAL A 350 14.22 -3.83 5.90
CA VAL A 350 14.19 -2.82 4.84
C VAL A 350 15.47 -2.01 4.92
N PRO A 351 16.25 -1.84 3.84
CA PRO A 351 17.44 -1.00 3.85
C PRO A 351 17.06 0.47 4.04
N GLU A 352 18.01 1.25 4.54
CA GLU A 352 17.87 2.70 4.56
C GLU A 352 18.02 3.29 3.16
N ALA A 353 17.31 4.37 2.94
CA ALA A 353 17.40 5.19 1.74
C ALA A 353 17.47 6.67 2.14
N PRO A 354 18.64 7.13 2.66
CA PRO A 354 18.78 8.47 3.21
C PRO A 354 18.58 9.59 2.18
N ASP A 355 18.73 9.28 0.90
CA ASP A 355 18.49 10.20 -0.22
C ASP A 355 16.99 10.40 -0.52
N LEU A 356 16.11 9.62 0.12
CA LEU A 356 14.66 9.75 -0.02
C LEU A 356 14.06 10.47 1.21
N PRO A 357 13.00 11.28 1.02
CA PRO A 357 12.22 11.78 2.15
C PRO A 357 11.73 10.64 3.06
N ALA A 358 11.75 10.88 4.37
CA ALA A 358 11.46 9.84 5.36
C ALA A 358 10.18 9.02 5.11
N PRO A 359 8.99 9.63 4.84
CA PRO A 359 7.79 8.86 4.57
C PRO A 359 7.83 8.13 3.21
N VAL A 360 8.58 8.65 2.22
CA VAL A 360 8.79 7.96 0.93
C VAL A 360 9.59 6.68 1.16
N ALA A 361 10.73 6.78 1.87
CA ALA A 361 11.56 5.64 2.19
C ALA A 361 10.79 4.56 2.99
N ALA A 362 10.01 4.98 4.00
CA ALA A 362 9.22 4.08 4.82
C ALA A 362 8.13 3.34 4.00
N LEU A 363 7.31 4.09 3.27
CA LEU A 363 6.13 3.54 2.57
C LEU A 363 6.52 2.69 1.36
N LEU A 364 7.43 3.17 0.50
CA LEU A 364 7.90 2.40 -0.65
C LEU A 364 8.80 1.23 -0.24
N GLY A 365 9.61 1.41 0.83
CA GLY A 365 10.44 0.33 1.36
C GLY A 365 9.65 -0.80 2.01
N THR A 366 8.45 -0.53 2.54
CA THR A 366 7.58 -1.55 3.14
C THR A 366 6.56 -2.15 2.16
N ALA A 367 6.34 -1.54 0.99
CA ALA A 367 5.33 -2.00 0.03
C ALA A 367 5.60 -3.43 -0.45
N THR A 368 6.76 -3.69 -1.04
CA THR A 368 7.10 -5.03 -1.56
C THR A 368 7.22 -6.10 -0.48
N PRO A 369 7.86 -5.87 0.70
CA PRO A 369 7.96 -6.93 1.71
C PRO A 369 6.63 -7.30 2.38
N LEU A 370 5.69 -6.36 2.56
CA LEU A 370 4.38 -6.71 3.13
C LEU A 370 3.57 -7.57 2.16
N GLN A 371 3.62 -7.27 0.87
CA GLN A 371 2.94 -8.05 -0.18
C GLN A 371 3.58 -9.43 -0.34
N LEU A 372 4.92 -9.49 -0.34
CA LEU A 372 5.66 -10.75 -0.37
C LEU A 372 5.29 -11.65 0.80
N LEU A 373 5.20 -11.11 2.02
CA LEU A 373 4.78 -11.86 3.20
C LEU A 373 3.39 -12.48 3.01
N VAL A 374 2.44 -11.70 2.49
CA VAL A 374 1.07 -12.19 2.24
C VAL A 374 1.07 -13.27 1.17
N GLU A 375 1.79 -13.08 0.07
CA GLU A 375 1.89 -14.06 -1.00
C GLU A 375 2.50 -15.38 -0.50
N ARG A 376 3.55 -15.34 0.33
CA ARG A 376 4.14 -16.52 0.96
C ARG A 376 3.17 -17.20 1.94
N LEU A 377 2.42 -16.40 2.71
CA LEU A 377 1.42 -16.94 3.63
C LEU A 377 0.26 -17.60 2.87
N ALA A 378 -0.21 -17.01 1.76
CA ALA A 378 -1.23 -17.58 0.88
C ALA A 378 -0.79 -18.96 0.35
N ARG A 379 0.50 -19.13 -0.02
CA ARG A 379 1.06 -20.45 -0.40
C ARG A 379 0.96 -21.48 0.71
N VAL A 380 1.31 -21.10 1.94
CA VAL A 380 1.29 -22.02 3.09
C VAL A 380 -0.13 -22.39 3.48
N VAL A 381 -1.06 -21.43 3.43
CA VAL A 381 -2.47 -21.64 3.75
C VAL A 381 -3.22 -22.37 2.62
N GLY A 382 -2.71 -22.31 1.38
CA GLY A 382 -3.31 -22.94 0.20
C GLY A 382 -4.45 -22.13 -0.41
N THR A 383 -4.43 -20.80 -0.30
CA THR A 383 -5.41 -19.90 -0.90
C THR A 383 -4.89 -19.29 -2.19
N ASN A 384 -5.79 -18.87 -3.09
CA ASN A 384 -5.44 -18.10 -4.29
C ASN A 384 -5.72 -16.61 -4.04
N PRO A 385 -4.68 -15.75 -3.99
CA PRO A 385 -4.86 -14.32 -3.74
C PRO A 385 -5.46 -13.56 -4.92
N ASP A 386 -5.27 -14.04 -6.17
CA ASP A 386 -5.69 -13.31 -7.37
C ASP A 386 -7.18 -13.07 -7.45
N SER A 387 -7.98 -14.07 -7.05
CA SER A 387 -9.44 -14.00 -7.15
C SER A 387 -10.12 -13.41 -5.91
N ILE A 388 -9.39 -13.14 -4.82
CA ILE A 388 -9.93 -12.71 -3.52
C ILE A 388 -11.19 -13.48 -3.13
N ARG A 389 -11.14 -14.82 -3.28
CA ARG A 389 -12.22 -15.79 -3.02
C ARG A 389 -13.46 -15.66 -3.92
N ARG A 390 -13.44 -14.84 -4.98
CA ARG A 390 -14.58 -14.65 -5.89
C ARG A 390 -14.88 -15.90 -6.77
N THR A 391 -14.03 -16.90 -6.77
CA THR A 391 -14.28 -18.21 -7.37
C THR A 391 -15.25 -19.09 -6.55
N ASP A 392 -15.43 -18.79 -5.26
CA ASP A 392 -16.45 -19.41 -4.41
C ASP A 392 -17.82 -18.76 -4.71
N PRO A 393 -18.87 -19.54 -5.11
CA PRO A 393 -20.16 -18.99 -5.50
C PRO A 393 -20.83 -18.11 -4.42
N VAL A 394 -20.62 -18.43 -3.15
CA VAL A 394 -21.18 -17.64 -2.03
C VAL A 394 -20.56 -16.25 -1.99
N TYR A 395 -19.22 -16.17 -2.14
CA TYR A 395 -18.49 -14.90 -2.12
C TYR A 395 -18.69 -14.11 -3.42
N ALA A 396 -18.78 -14.79 -4.58
CA ALA A 396 -19.15 -14.14 -5.84
C ALA A 396 -20.54 -13.47 -5.74
N ALA A 397 -21.53 -14.18 -5.18
CA ALA A 397 -22.87 -13.63 -4.99
C ALA A 397 -22.89 -12.47 -3.97
N ALA A 398 -22.06 -12.52 -2.94
CA ALA A 398 -21.92 -11.43 -1.97
C ALA A 398 -21.28 -10.19 -2.60
N ALA A 399 -20.20 -10.35 -3.38
CA ALA A 399 -19.54 -9.28 -4.11
C ALA A 399 -20.50 -8.56 -5.07
N ALA A 400 -21.24 -9.34 -5.88
CA ALA A 400 -22.22 -8.79 -6.82
C ALA A 400 -23.32 -7.95 -6.12
N ARG A 401 -23.72 -8.31 -4.88
CA ARG A 401 -24.67 -7.50 -4.10
C ARG A 401 -24.03 -6.24 -3.50
N ALA A 402 -22.74 -6.27 -3.21
CA ALA A 402 -22.02 -5.12 -2.68
C ALA A 402 -21.72 -4.07 -3.77
N GLU A 403 -21.59 -4.49 -5.02
CA GLU A 403 -21.30 -3.64 -6.17
C GLU A 403 -22.57 -3.00 -6.79
N GLY A 404 -23.78 -3.51 -6.49
CA GLY A 404 -25.08 -2.98 -6.95
C GLY A 404 -25.65 -1.93 -6.06
#